data_48f2ef8802959c6168fb54fdc78bc7f0
#
_entry.id   48f2ef8802959c6168fb54fdc78bc7f0
#
_cell.length_a   1.000
_cell.length_b   1.000
_cell.length_c   1.000
_cell.angle_alpha   90.00
_cell.angle_beta   90.00
_cell.angle_gamma   90.00
#
_symmetry.space_group_name_H-M   'P 1'
#
loop_
_entity.id
_entity.type
_entity.pdbx_description
1 polymer ?
#
loop_
_entity_poly.entity_id
_entity_poly.type
_entity_poly.pdbx_seq_one_letter_code
_entity_poly.pdbx_strand_id
1 'polypeptide(L)'
;MRSHTSARRTDERRGACYSDPLAQRRWARLSHASWFSRAHWFGWLFRASAATAGAMNPVILVMSGGAIGAALRYGLSRALPVNVGGWPWPTFAANLLGGLAMGLLAAWLVRGDGAAEPLRLFLGVGVLGGFTTFSAFSLEMAQMVQRGQGMMAATYAAVSVILALGAVFAGMMLARTIWT
;
A
#
# COMPACT_ATOMS: atom_id res chain seq x y z
N MET A 1 57.91 27.79 5.96
CA MET A 1 57.79 26.36 6.35
C MET A 1 57.01 26.23 7.65
N ARG A 2 55.71 26.24 7.65
CA ARG A 2 54.79 25.83 8.75
C ARG A 2 53.37 25.85 8.25
N SER A 3 52.81 24.74 7.75
CA SER A 3 51.35 24.57 7.59
C SER A 3 50.91 23.15 7.14
N HIS A 4 51.49 22.07 7.65
CA HIS A 4 51.04 20.72 7.29
C HIS A 4 50.67 19.82 8.47
N THR A 5 50.56 20.33 9.71
CA THR A 5 50.30 19.50 10.90
C THR A 5 48.90 19.54 11.47
N SER A 6 48.03 20.43 10.95
CA SER A 6 46.66 20.61 11.49
C SER A 6 45.61 19.67 10.87
N ALA A 7 45.76 19.29 9.61
CA ALA A 7 44.76 18.48 8.90
C ALA A 7 44.76 16.97 9.28
N ARG A 8 45.89 16.47 9.79
CA ARG A 8 46.04 15.05 10.15
C ARG A 8 45.35 14.67 11.47
N ARG A 9 45.18 15.62 12.40
CA ARG A 9 44.55 15.35 13.72
C ARG A 9 43.03 15.29 13.71
N THR A 10 42.36 15.80 12.69
CA THR A 10 40.89 15.77 12.60
C THR A 10 40.37 14.50 11.97
N ASP A 11 41.21 13.80 11.20
CA ASP A 11 40.80 12.54 10.54
C ASP A 11 40.94 11.34 11.49
N GLU A 12 41.94 11.34 12.37
CA GLU A 12 42.09 10.28 13.40
C GLU A 12 40.94 10.28 14.43
N ARG A 13 40.33 11.41 14.71
CA ARG A 13 39.18 11.49 15.62
C ARG A 13 37.86 11.00 15.01
N ARG A 14 37.73 10.99 13.68
CA ARG A 14 36.55 10.45 12.97
C ARG A 14 36.58 8.93 12.89
N GLY A 15 37.77 8.31 12.86
CA GLY A 15 37.94 6.86 12.84
C GLY A 15 37.71 6.21 14.20
N ALA A 16 38.00 6.91 15.31
CA ALA A 16 37.86 6.37 16.65
C ALA A 16 36.41 6.26 17.17
N CYS A 17 35.45 7.00 16.59
CA CYS A 17 34.05 6.91 16.99
C CYS A 17 33.29 5.72 16.35
N TYR A 18 33.87 5.07 15.34
CA TYR A 18 33.21 3.97 14.62
C TYR A 18 33.61 2.58 15.15
N SER A 19 34.62 2.48 16.00
CA SER A 19 35.17 1.23 16.51
C SER A 19 34.81 0.89 17.96
N ASP A 20 33.87 1.61 18.58
CA ASP A 20 33.38 1.28 19.92
C ASP A 20 32.35 0.14 19.86
N PRO A 21 32.74 -1.10 20.32
CA PRO A 21 31.81 -2.24 20.30
C PRO A 21 30.61 -2.07 21.25
N LEU A 22 30.69 -1.14 22.21
CA LEU A 22 29.58 -0.83 23.12
C LEU A 22 28.58 0.13 22.47
N ALA A 23 29.05 1.08 21.63
CA ALA A 23 28.19 1.93 20.82
C ALA A 23 27.45 1.09 19.78
N GLN A 24 28.10 0.15 19.10
CA GLN A 24 27.45 -0.78 18.16
C GLN A 24 26.39 -1.65 18.83
N ARG A 25 26.64 -2.15 20.05
CA ARG A 25 25.65 -2.91 20.84
C ARG A 25 24.49 -2.05 21.32
N ARG A 26 24.69 -0.76 21.50
CA ARG A 26 23.67 0.19 21.91
C ARG A 26 22.74 0.55 20.73
N TRP A 27 23.30 0.73 19.53
CA TRP A 27 22.54 0.91 18.29
C TRP A 27 21.79 -0.37 17.90
N ALA A 28 22.38 -1.55 18.09
CA ALA A 28 21.71 -2.82 17.86
C ALA A 28 20.52 -3.04 18.81
N ARG A 29 20.53 -2.49 20.02
CA ARG A 29 19.41 -2.56 20.98
C ARG A 29 18.31 -1.53 20.71
N LEU A 30 18.62 -0.41 20.10
CA LEU A 30 17.62 0.60 19.70
C LEU A 30 16.97 0.25 18.35
N SER A 31 17.60 -0.57 17.53
CA SER A 31 17.04 -1.13 16.31
C SER A 31 16.06 -2.27 16.55
N HIS A 32 15.87 -2.71 17.79
CA HIS A 32 14.80 -3.63 18.21
C HIS A 32 13.42 -2.94 18.38
N ALA A 33 13.22 -1.76 17.84
CA ALA A 33 11.90 -1.33 17.40
C ALA A 33 11.52 -2.21 16.19
N SER A 34 11.24 -3.48 16.48
CA SER A 34 10.98 -4.56 15.54
C SER A 34 9.69 -4.40 14.72
N TRP A 35 9.12 -3.20 14.72
CA TRP A 35 7.96 -2.82 13.93
C TRP A 35 8.34 -2.34 12.53
N PHE A 36 9.51 -1.73 12.34
CA PHE A 36 9.93 -1.19 11.04
C PHE A 36 10.79 -2.16 10.21
N SER A 37 11.43 -3.15 10.85
CA SER A 37 12.26 -4.14 10.14
C SER A 37 11.44 -5.22 9.41
N ARG A 38 10.14 -5.27 9.60
CA ARG A 38 9.22 -6.11 8.81
C ARG A 38 8.59 -5.36 7.63
N ALA A 39 9.13 -4.23 7.24
CA ALA A 39 8.77 -3.53 5.99
C ALA A 39 9.23 -4.30 4.72
N HIS A 40 9.43 -5.60 4.81
CA HIS A 40 9.46 -6.51 3.66
C HIS A 40 8.14 -6.49 2.85
N TRP A 41 7.09 -5.90 3.42
CA TRP A 41 5.78 -5.78 2.79
C TRP A 41 5.82 -4.98 1.48
N PHE A 42 6.61 -3.90 1.41
CA PHE A 42 6.69 -3.06 0.20
C PHE A 42 7.59 -3.68 -0.88
N GLY A 43 8.68 -4.32 -0.51
CA GLY A 43 9.58 -4.99 -1.45
C GLY A 43 8.94 -6.21 -2.13
N TRP A 44 7.94 -6.82 -1.48
CA TRP A 44 7.23 -7.98 -2.01
C TRP A 44 6.25 -7.61 -3.13
N LEU A 45 5.61 -6.43 -3.06
CA LEU A 45 4.72 -5.91 -4.11
C LEU A 45 5.41 -5.66 -5.45
N PHE A 46 6.73 -5.41 -5.45
CA PHE A 46 7.51 -5.05 -6.63
C PHE A 46 8.57 -6.09 -7.04
N ARG A 47 8.67 -7.22 -6.34
CA ARG A 47 9.60 -8.27 -6.76
C ARG A 47 9.04 -8.99 -8.00
N ALA A 48 9.44 -8.49 -9.18
CA ALA A 48 9.26 -9.23 -10.41
C ALA A 48 10.07 -10.53 -10.34
N SER A 49 9.39 -11.65 -10.14
CA SER A 49 10.03 -12.97 -10.21
C SER A 49 10.36 -13.28 -11.66
N ALA A 50 11.63 -13.21 -12.01
CA ALA A 50 12.15 -13.66 -13.28
C ALA A 50 12.39 -15.17 -13.25
N ALA A 51 11.34 -15.98 -13.14
CA ALA A 51 11.42 -17.41 -13.39
C ALA A 51 10.04 -18.04 -13.43
N THR A 52 9.49 -18.23 -14.63
CA THR A 52 8.72 -19.46 -14.94
C THR A 52 8.41 -19.52 -16.44
N ALA A 53 9.27 -20.20 -17.18
CA ALA A 53 8.90 -20.75 -18.48
C ALA A 53 7.80 -21.80 -18.25
N GLY A 54 6.54 -21.44 -18.56
CA GLY A 54 5.36 -22.29 -18.35
C GLY A 54 4.22 -21.63 -17.54
N ALA A 55 4.47 -20.55 -16.82
CA ALA A 55 3.43 -19.83 -16.11
C ALA A 55 2.70 -18.86 -17.05
N MET A 56 1.40 -18.67 -16.85
CA MET A 56 0.60 -17.65 -17.55
C MET A 56 1.30 -16.30 -17.48
N ASN A 57 1.37 -15.60 -18.61
CA ASN A 57 2.02 -14.30 -18.70
C ASN A 57 1.46 -13.35 -17.61
N PRO A 58 2.29 -12.78 -16.72
CA PRO A 58 1.85 -11.90 -15.64
C PRO A 58 0.95 -10.76 -16.12
N VAL A 59 1.21 -10.24 -17.33
CA VAL A 59 0.41 -9.17 -17.94
C VAL A 59 -1.01 -9.65 -18.23
N ILE A 60 -1.19 -10.88 -18.72
CA ILE A 60 -2.52 -11.45 -18.98
C ILE A 60 -3.33 -11.61 -17.69
N LEU A 61 -2.67 -12.04 -16.60
CA LEU A 61 -3.31 -12.13 -15.28
C LEU A 61 -3.79 -10.76 -14.80
N VAL A 62 -2.94 -9.74 -14.88
CA VAL A 62 -3.29 -8.38 -14.47
C VAL A 62 -4.39 -7.79 -15.37
N MET A 63 -4.30 -7.98 -16.69
CA MET A 63 -5.29 -7.48 -17.64
C MET A 63 -6.67 -8.12 -17.41
N SER A 64 -6.74 -9.44 -17.30
CA SER A 64 -8.00 -10.15 -17.06
C SER A 64 -8.61 -9.80 -15.70
N GLY A 65 -7.80 -9.77 -14.64
CA GLY A 65 -8.24 -9.32 -13.33
C GLY A 65 -8.71 -7.86 -13.34
N GLY A 66 -7.95 -6.97 -14.02
CA GLY A 66 -8.29 -5.56 -14.15
C GLY A 66 -9.62 -5.33 -14.88
N ALA A 67 -9.89 -6.09 -15.95
CA ALA A 67 -11.16 -6.05 -16.65
C ALA A 67 -12.34 -6.44 -15.74
N ILE A 68 -12.18 -7.51 -14.95
CA ILE A 68 -13.18 -7.93 -13.96
C ILE A 68 -13.38 -6.85 -12.89
N GLY A 69 -12.30 -6.32 -12.32
CA GLY A 69 -12.35 -5.28 -11.29
C GLY A 69 -13.05 -4.01 -11.79
N ALA A 70 -12.71 -3.56 -13.00
CA ALA A 70 -13.37 -2.40 -13.62
C ALA A 70 -14.87 -2.65 -13.89
N ALA A 71 -15.24 -3.85 -14.34
CA ALA A 71 -16.65 -4.24 -14.55
C ALA A 71 -17.42 -4.25 -13.23
N LEU A 72 -16.84 -4.81 -12.14
CA LEU A 72 -17.45 -4.81 -10.81
C LEU A 72 -17.64 -3.37 -10.28
N ARG A 73 -16.65 -2.49 -10.45
CA ARG A 73 -16.76 -1.08 -10.08
C ARG A 73 -17.86 -0.37 -10.89
N TYR A 74 -17.94 -0.63 -12.19
CA TYR A 74 -19.02 -0.09 -13.01
C TYR A 74 -20.38 -0.60 -12.55
N GLY A 75 -20.52 -1.89 -12.28
CA GLY A 75 -21.76 -2.45 -11.73
C GLY A 75 -22.16 -1.80 -10.40
N LEU A 76 -21.20 -1.59 -9.49
CA LEU A 76 -21.43 -0.90 -8.22
C LEU A 76 -21.89 0.56 -8.44
N SER A 77 -21.32 1.25 -9.43
CA SER A 77 -21.72 2.63 -9.77
C SER A 77 -23.13 2.71 -10.37
N ARG A 78 -23.62 1.61 -10.95
CA ARG A 78 -25.00 1.51 -11.44
C ARG A 78 -25.99 1.13 -10.34
N ALA A 79 -25.54 0.41 -9.33
CA ALA A 79 -26.38 -0.07 -8.22
C ALA A 79 -26.59 0.98 -7.13
N LEU A 80 -25.62 1.88 -6.93
CA LEU A 80 -25.68 2.89 -5.89
C LEU A 80 -26.13 4.25 -6.47
N PRO A 81 -26.94 5.03 -5.72
CA PRO A 81 -27.44 6.31 -6.18
C PRO A 81 -26.29 7.33 -6.32
N VAL A 82 -26.24 7.99 -7.47
CA VAL A 82 -25.35 9.12 -7.73
C VAL A 82 -26.21 10.38 -7.66
N ASN A 83 -26.18 11.07 -6.52
CA ASN A 83 -26.83 12.36 -6.38
C ASN A 83 -25.90 13.47 -6.90
N VAL A 84 -26.34 14.21 -7.90
CA VAL A 84 -25.58 15.37 -8.42
C VAL A 84 -25.38 16.37 -7.28
N GLY A 85 -24.12 16.63 -6.93
CA GLY A 85 -23.76 17.51 -5.81
C GLY A 85 -23.81 16.87 -4.41
N GLY A 86 -24.16 15.58 -4.31
CA GLY A 86 -24.15 14.81 -3.07
C GLY A 86 -22.87 14.01 -2.85
N TRP A 87 -22.92 13.13 -1.84
CA TRP A 87 -21.79 12.25 -1.49
C TRP A 87 -21.60 11.17 -2.58
N PRO A 88 -20.34 10.92 -3.05
CA PRO A 88 -20.07 9.95 -4.12
C PRO A 88 -20.01 8.51 -3.57
N TRP A 89 -21.16 7.97 -3.21
CA TRP A 89 -21.29 6.63 -2.61
C TRP A 89 -20.62 5.51 -3.39
N PRO A 90 -20.69 5.46 -4.74
CA PRO A 90 -20.07 4.36 -5.49
C PRO A 90 -18.55 4.30 -5.33
N THR A 91 -17.87 5.42 -5.46
CA THR A 91 -16.41 5.49 -5.30
C THR A 91 -15.99 5.23 -3.87
N PHE A 92 -16.73 5.81 -2.91
CA PHE A 92 -16.49 5.57 -1.48
C PHE A 92 -16.62 4.09 -1.13
N ALA A 93 -17.71 3.43 -1.55
CA ALA A 93 -17.95 2.01 -1.29
C ALA A 93 -16.92 1.11 -2.00
N ALA A 94 -16.55 1.43 -3.25
CA ALA A 94 -15.53 0.67 -3.97
C ALA A 94 -14.17 0.70 -3.25
N ASN A 95 -13.75 1.87 -2.77
CA ASN A 95 -12.48 2.00 -2.07
C ASN A 95 -12.51 1.36 -0.66
N LEU A 96 -13.63 1.44 0.04
CA LEU A 96 -13.81 0.81 1.35
C LEU A 96 -13.84 -0.73 1.24
N LEU A 97 -14.67 -1.29 0.37
CA LEU A 97 -14.77 -2.74 0.14
C LEU A 97 -13.47 -3.31 -0.44
N GLY A 98 -12.88 -2.57 -1.39
CA GLY A 98 -11.58 -2.94 -1.97
C GLY A 98 -10.45 -2.92 -0.94
N GLY A 99 -10.46 -1.95 -0.01
CA GLY A 99 -9.52 -1.89 1.11
C GLY A 99 -9.66 -3.11 2.03
N LEU A 100 -10.88 -3.46 2.43
CA LEU A 100 -11.15 -4.64 3.25
C LEU A 100 -10.67 -5.93 2.54
N ALA A 101 -11.04 -6.11 1.29
CA ALA A 101 -10.64 -7.27 0.50
C ALA A 101 -9.12 -7.33 0.29
N MET A 102 -8.45 -6.20 0.09
CA MET A 102 -6.99 -6.11 0.00
C MET A 102 -6.32 -6.52 1.32
N GLY A 103 -6.88 -6.11 2.46
CA GLY A 103 -6.39 -6.51 3.79
C GLY A 103 -6.50 -8.02 4.02
N LEU A 104 -7.64 -8.62 3.66
CA LEU A 104 -7.86 -10.06 3.71
C LEU A 104 -6.86 -10.80 2.81
N LEU A 105 -6.75 -10.38 1.57
CA LEU A 105 -5.83 -10.98 0.59
C LEU A 105 -4.37 -10.88 1.06
N ALA A 106 -3.94 -9.70 1.52
CA ALA A 106 -2.58 -9.49 2.00
C ALA A 106 -2.23 -10.42 3.16
N ALA A 107 -3.11 -10.57 4.14
CA ALA A 107 -2.91 -11.46 5.28
C ALA A 107 -2.88 -12.94 4.87
N TRP A 108 -3.71 -13.33 3.89
CA TRP A 108 -3.72 -14.69 3.35
C TRP A 108 -2.44 -15.01 2.59
N LEU A 109 -1.97 -14.10 1.73
CA LEU A 109 -0.77 -14.29 0.93
C LEU A 109 0.52 -14.43 1.75
N VAL A 110 0.60 -13.78 2.91
CA VAL A 110 1.76 -13.89 3.82
C VAL A 110 1.95 -15.30 4.39
N ARG A 111 0.92 -16.12 4.39
CA ARG A 111 0.94 -17.50 4.91
C ARG A 111 1.28 -18.54 3.82
N GLY A 112 1.18 -18.18 2.56
CA GLY A 112 1.42 -19.09 1.43
C GLY A 112 2.90 -19.22 1.10
N ASP A 113 3.35 -20.46 0.84
CA ASP A 113 4.74 -20.84 0.51
C ASP A 113 5.12 -20.48 -0.95
N GLY A 114 5.04 -19.17 -1.33
CA GLY A 114 5.57 -18.73 -2.62
C GLY A 114 4.75 -19.08 -3.88
N ALA A 115 3.81 -20.01 -3.84
CA ALA A 115 2.91 -20.37 -4.95
C ALA A 115 1.81 -19.30 -5.22
N ALA A 116 1.80 -18.24 -4.41
CA ALA A 116 0.74 -17.23 -4.40
C ALA A 116 0.97 -16.07 -5.40
N GLU A 117 2.07 -16.04 -6.14
CA GLU A 117 2.39 -14.92 -7.05
C GLU A 117 1.35 -14.73 -8.17
N PRO A 118 0.90 -15.76 -8.90
CA PRO A 118 -0.15 -15.60 -9.91
C PRO A 118 -1.46 -15.06 -9.31
N LEU A 119 -1.82 -15.53 -8.12
CA LEU A 119 -3.03 -15.10 -7.45
C LEU A 119 -2.92 -13.66 -6.92
N ARG A 120 -1.75 -13.27 -6.43
CA ARG A 120 -1.44 -11.88 -6.06
C ARG A 120 -1.60 -10.94 -7.25
N LEU A 121 -1.07 -11.32 -8.42
CA LEU A 121 -1.17 -10.53 -9.63
C LEU A 121 -2.61 -10.44 -10.13
N PHE A 122 -3.33 -11.56 -10.17
CA PHE A 122 -4.70 -11.59 -10.65
C PHE A 122 -5.66 -10.86 -9.70
N LEU A 123 -5.71 -11.25 -8.41
CA LEU A 123 -6.64 -10.67 -7.44
C LEU A 123 -6.19 -9.30 -6.94
N GLY A 124 -4.92 -9.16 -6.49
CA GLY A 124 -4.43 -7.93 -5.86
C GLY A 124 -4.23 -6.81 -6.88
N VAL A 125 -3.36 -7.04 -7.87
CA VAL A 125 -3.02 -6.01 -8.85
C VAL A 125 -4.15 -5.86 -9.89
N GLY A 126 -4.71 -6.99 -10.38
CA GLY A 126 -5.77 -6.99 -11.37
C GLY A 126 -7.12 -6.59 -10.76
N VAL A 127 -7.79 -7.53 -10.10
CA VAL A 127 -9.19 -7.33 -9.67
C VAL A 127 -9.33 -6.17 -8.69
N LEU A 128 -8.61 -6.17 -7.58
CA LEU A 128 -8.72 -5.12 -6.57
C LEU A 128 -8.14 -3.78 -7.04
N GLY A 129 -7.05 -3.80 -7.83
CA GLY A 129 -6.50 -2.60 -8.46
C GLY A 129 -7.46 -1.99 -9.49
N GLY A 130 -8.19 -2.81 -10.27
CA GLY A 130 -9.22 -2.35 -11.20
C GLY A 130 -10.53 -1.93 -10.52
N PHE A 131 -10.86 -2.52 -9.37
CA PHE A 131 -12.08 -2.22 -8.60
C PHE A 131 -11.95 -0.91 -7.83
N THR A 132 -10.83 -0.65 -7.16
CA THR A 132 -10.57 0.60 -6.43
C THR A 132 -10.15 1.72 -7.38
N THR A 133 -10.32 2.97 -6.97
CA THR A 133 -9.95 4.09 -7.83
C THR A 133 -9.57 5.35 -7.05
N PHE A 134 -8.38 5.85 -7.31
CA PHE A 134 -7.93 7.15 -6.82
C PHE A 134 -8.28 8.28 -7.80
N SER A 135 -8.30 8.00 -9.10
CA SER A 135 -8.56 9.01 -10.14
C SER A 135 -10.00 9.52 -10.11
N ALA A 136 -11.00 8.62 -9.98
CA ALA A 136 -12.40 9.03 -9.82
C ALA A 136 -12.60 9.82 -8.52
N PHE A 137 -12.03 9.35 -7.41
CA PHE A 137 -12.04 10.06 -6.12
C PHE A 137 -11.47 11.48 -6.25
N SER A 138 -10.33 11.65 -6.91
CA SER A 138 -9.71 12.97 -7.12
C SER A 138 -10.57 13.89 -8.00
N LEU A 139 -11.18 13.33 -9.06
CA LEU A 139 -12.09 14.08 -9.94
C LEU A 139 -13.33 14.56 -9.19
N GLU A 140 -13.93 13.70 -8.38
CA GLU A 140 -15.11 14.03 -7.57
C GLU A 140 -14.80 15.16 -6.58
N MET A 141 -13.65 15.11 -5.90
CA MET A 141 -13.21 16.21 -5.03
C MET A 141 -13.01 17.52 -5.80
N ALA A 142 -12.34 17.48 -6.94
CA ALA A 142 -12.13 18.66 -7.77
C ALA A 142 -13.47 19.29 -8.20
N GLN A 143 -14.44 18.47 -8.59
CA GLN A 143 -15.80 18.92 -8.94
C GLN A 143 -16.56 19.53 -7.74
N MET A 144 -16.38 18.98 -6.52
CA MET A 144 -16.93 19.56 -5.28
C MET A 144 -16.35 20.95 -5.03
N VAL A 145 -15.03 21.09 -5.12
CA VAL A 145 -14.35 22.39 -4.93
C VAL A 145 -14.83 23.41 -5.99
N GLN A 146 -14.95 23.03 -7.27
CA GLN A 146 -15.45 23.92 -8.32
C GLN A 146 -16.89 24.37 -8.08
N ARG A 147 -17.70 23.56 -7.40
CA ARG A 147 -19.08 23.92 -6.99
C ARG A 147 -19.14 24.73 -5.70
N GLY A 148 -18.01 25.13 -5.14
CA GLY A 148 -17.96 25.88 -3.87
C GLY A 148 -18.15 25.00 -2.61
N GLN A 149 -18.18 23.68 -2.77
CA GLN A 149 -18.41 22.70 -1.68
C GLN A 149 -17.08 22.25 -1.03
N GLY A 150 -16.16 23.18 -0.75
CA GLY A 150 -14.83 22.87 -0.25
C GLY A 150 -14.81 22.07 1.05
N MET A 151 -15.71 22.38 2.01
CA MET A 151 -15.82 21.64 3.27
C MET A 151 -16.27 20.18 3.02
N MET A 152 -17.22 19.97 2.10
CA MET A 152 -17.67 18.63 1.72
C MET A 152 -16.53 17.82 1.07
N ALA A 153 -15.76 18.45 0.18
CA ALA A 153 -14.58 17.82 -0.43
C ALA A 153 -13.54 17.40 0.62
N ALA A 154 -13.24 18.29 1.58
CA ALA A 154 -12.31 18.00 2.67
C ALA A 154 -12.80 16.85 3.57
N THR A 155 -14.07 16.87 3.94
CA THR A 155 -14.70 15.80 4.74
C THR A 155 -14.68 14.47 3.98
N TYR A 156 -15.05 14.49 2.69
CA TYR A 156 -15.02 13.31 1.83
C TYR A 156 -13.61 12.72 1.72
N ALA A 157 -12.60 13.57 1.56
CA ALA A 157 -11.20 13.15 1.52
C ALA A 157 -10.77 12.47 2.83
N ALA A 158 -10.98 13.14 3.96
CA ALA A 158 -10.58 12.65 5.28
C ALA A 158 -11.28 11.33 5.63
N VAL A 159 -12.60 11.27 5.49
CA VAL A 159 -13.40 10.09 5.82
C VAL A 159 -13.04 8.92 4.90
N SER A 160 -12.89 9.16 3.58
CA SER A 160 -12.53 8.10 2.63
C SER A 160 -11.17 7.50 2.95
N VAL A 161 -10.16 8.32 3.23
CA VAL A 161 -8.80 7.82 3.52
C VAL A 161 -8.76 7.07 4.85
N ILE A 162 -9.36 7.64 5.90
CA ILE A 162 -9.36 7.02 7.24
C ILE A 162 -10.10 5.68 7.22
N LEU A 163 -11.28 5.64 6.62
CA LEU A 163 -12.09 4.41 6.60
C LEU A 163 -11.53 3.35 5.64
N ALA A 164 -10.99 3.74 4.47
CA ALA A 164 -10.33 2.79 3.59
C ALA A 164 -9.09 2.16 4.23
N LEU A 165 -8.27 2.97 4.92
CA LEU A 165 -7.12 2.47 5.67
C LEU A 165 -7.56 1.58 6.84
N GLY A 166 -8.57 2.01 7.59
CA GLY A 166 -9.19 1.21 8.66
C GLY A 166 -9.73 -0.14 8.13
N ALA A 167 -10.35 -0.14 6.96
CA ALA A 167 -10.85 -1.36 6.31
C ALA A 167 -9.72 -2.33 5.94
N VAL A 168 -8.57 -1.83 5.46
CA VAL A 168 -7.39 -2.68 5.20
C VAL A 168 -6.92 -3.35 6.50
N PHE A 169 -6.77 -2.59 7.59
CA PHE A 169 -6.37 -3.16 8.88
C PHE A 169 -7.41 -4.14 9.42
N ALA A 170 -8.69 -3.82 9.31
CA ALA A 170 -9.78 -4.71 9.70
C ALA A 170 -9.72 -6.03 8.91
N GLY A 171 -9.51 -5.98 7.60
CA GLY A 171 -9.34 -7.15 6.76
C GLY A 171 -8.14 -8.02 7.19
N MET A 172 -7.00 -7.38 7.49
CA MET A 172 -5.83 -8.09 7.99
C MET A 172 -6.07 -8.74 9.36
N MET A 173 -6.79 -8.07 10.26
CA MET A 173 -7.13 -8.62 11.58
C MET A 173 -8.12 -9.77 11.45
N LEU A 174 -9.18 -9.61 10.66
CA LEU A 174 -10.19 -10.65 10.42
C LEU A 174 -9.56 -11.90 9.82
N ALA A 175 -8.65 -11.74 8.87
CA ALA A 175 -7.92 -12.87 8.30
C ALA A 175 -7.10 -13.63 9.37
N ARG A 176 -6.53 -12.93 10.35
CA ARG A 176 -5.79 -13.56 11.45
C ARG A 176 -6.68 -14.41 12.35
N THR A 177 -7.91 -13.94 12.63
CA THR A 177 -8.84 -14.67 13.50
C THR A 177 -9.50 -15.88 12.82
N ILE A 178 -9.67 -15.82 11.49
CA ILE A 178 -10.29 -16.92 10.73
C ILE A 178 -9.30 -18.07 10.50
N TRP A 179 -8.01 -17.76 10.37
CA TRP A 179 -6.98 -18.72 9.97
C TRP A 179 -5.94 -19.01 11.08
N THR A 180 -6.24 -18.68 12.34
CA THR A 180 -5.53 -19.23 13.51
C THR A 180 -6.11 -20.57 13.86
#